data_106cdc2a7b62c66a5df409674163dd91
#
_entry.id   106cdc2a7b62c66a5df409674163dd91
#
_cell.length_a   1.000
_cell.length_b   1.000
_cell.length_c   1.000
_cell.angle_alpha   90.00
_cell.angle_beta   90.00
_cell.angle_gamma   90.00
#
_symmetry.space_group_name_H-M   'P 1'
#
loop_
_entity.id
_entity.type
_entity.pdbx_description
1 polymer ?
#
loop_
_entity_poly.entity_id
_entity_poly.type
_entity_poly.pdbx_seq_one_letter_code
_entity_poly.pdbx_strand_id
1 'polypeptide(L)'
;MAQTIQECLDYLAAARESVEELSLAADREEQLKQDENRLKKALDTEKKQMSDAVGTTVKKRREELNSSYDTEISKAQDLLKKARARREKARNQGVKERIAEETSELHEYNKELLGNMKAKFREHHAPSWCRSRLYYSLYMPRWAKEFLGLLIFIALFFLVLPFGIYAALPQHKTLYLALIYVADIVIVGGIYMWIGNHTKLQYAECLKEGRRILDQMHANDKKIKVITGTIRKDRNESLYDLEKYDDEIAR
;
A
#
# COMPACT_ATOMS: atom_id res chain seq x y z
N MET A 1 82.12 42.14 -85.17
CA MET A 1 82.36 41.40 -83.88
C MET A 1 81.89 42.09 -82.64
N ALA A 2 81.86 43.42 -82.54
CA ALA A 2 81.39 44.11 -81.35
C ALA A 2 79.84 44.03 -81.13
N GLN A 3 79.02 43.98 -82.19
CA GLN A 3 77.56 43.83 -82.10
C GLN A 3 77.16 42.45 -81.55
N THR A 4 77.79 41.35 -81.96
CA THR A 4 77.55 40.01 -81.51
C THR A 4 77.82 39.73 -80.04
N ILE A 5 78.82 40.47 -79.48
CA ILE A 5 79.14 40.39 -78.00
C ILE A 5 78.07 41.10 -77.19
N GLN A 6 77.57 42.24 -77.69
CA GLN A 6 76.49 42.99 -77.01
C GLN A 6 75.19 42.19 -77.00
N GLU A 7 74.79 41.56 -78.12
CA GLU A 7 73.63 40.63 -78.16
C GLU A 7 73.77 39.44 -77.24
N CYS A 8 74.96 38.92 -77.08
CA CYS A 8 75.20 37.80 -76.14
C CYS A 8 75.09 38.24 -74.66
N LEU A 9 75.57 39.49 -74.36
CA LEU A 9 75.42 40.07 -73.04
C LEU A 9 73.91 40.37 -72.69
N ASP A 10 73.18 40.88 -73.68
CA ASP A 10 71.76 41.17 -73.50
C ASP A 10 70.93 39.86 -73.32
N TYR A 11 71.29 38.80 -74.04
CA TYR A 11 70.71 37.47 -73.88
C TYR A 11 71.01 36.86 -72.51
N LEU A 12 72.26 36.96 -72.01
CA LEU A 12 72.66 36.57 -70.69
C LEU A 12 71.95 37.32 -69.57
N ALA A 13 71.74 38.63 -69.79
CA ALA A 13 71.02 39.51 -68.85
C ALA A 13 69.51 39.07 -68.80
N ALA A 14 68.89 38.88 -69.95
CA ALA A 14 67.49 38.34 -70.04
C ALA A 14 67.37 36.94 -69.47
N ALA A 15 68.33 36.04 -69.70
CA ALA A 15 68.36 34.69 -69.13
C ALA A 15 68.49 34.75 -67.57
N ARG A 16 69.32 35.66 -67.10
CA ARG A 16 69.45 35.85 -65.64
C ARG A 16 68.17 36.36 -64.99
N GLU A 17 67.51 37.35 -65.64
CA GLU A 17 66.20 37.85 -65.19
C GLU A 17 65.15 36.80 -65.17
N SER A 18 65.08 35.96 -66.24
CA SER A 18 64.17 34.80 -66.28
C SER A 18 64.42 33.78 -65.20
N VAL A 19 65.68 33.49 -64.84
CA VAL A 19 66.03 32.56 -63.73
C VAL A 19 65.67 33.22 -62.36
N GLU A 20 65.84 34.49 -62.17
CA GLU A 20 65.43 35.22 -60.97
C GLU A 20 63.90 35.19 -60.82
N GLU A 21 63.16 35.47 -61.92
CA GLU A 21 61.71 35.36 -61.90
C GLU A 21 61.21 33.93 -61.60
N LEU A 22 61.88 32.92 -62.16
CA LEU A 22 61.54 31.53 -61.94
C LEU A 22 61.82 31.10 -60.46
N SER A 23 62.94 31.62 -59.88
CA SER A 23 63.18 31.36 -58.43
C SER A 23 62.16 32.04 -57.53
N LEU A 24 61.73 33.25 -57.83
CA LEU A 24 60.72 33.97 -57.13
C LEU A 24 59.35 33.33 -57.25
N ALA A 25 59.04 32.77 -58.46
CA ALA A 25 57.81 32.02 -58.69
C ALA A 25 57.80 30.66 -57.89
N ALA A 26 58.95 30.01 -57.82
CA ALA A 26 59.09 28.77 -57.03
C ALA A 26 58.91 29.04 -55.51
N ASP A 27 59.53 30.08 -55.01
CA ASP A 27 59.41 30.51 -53.61
C ASP A 27 57.91 30.87 -53.27
N ARG A 28 57.27 31.57 -54.20
CA ARG A 28 55.81 31.86 -54.04
C ARG A 28 54.95 30.60 -54.08
N GLU A 29 55.25 29.64 -54.93
CA GLU A 29 54.53 28.37 -55.00
C GLU A 29 54.69 27.61 -53.67
N GLU A 30 55.88 27.58 -53.11
CA GLU A 30 56.14 26.94 -51.84
C GLU A 30 55.41 27.64 -50.67
N GLN A 31 55.41 28.97 -50.61
CA GLN A 31 54.63 29.77 -49.66
C GLN A 31 53.13 29.48 -49.79
N LEU A 32 52.59 29.49 -51.00
CA LEU A 32 51.19 29.19 -51.23
C LEU A 32 50.79 27.76 -50.83
N LYS A 33 51.65 26.77 -51.08
CA LYS A 33 51.46 25.40 -50.59
C LYS A 33 51.45 25.31 -49.05
N GLN A 34 52.35 26.06 -48.38
CA GLN A 34 52.38 26.14 -46.93
C GLN A 34 51.12 26.80 -46.40
N ASP A 35 50.67 27.89 -46.96
CA ASP A 35 49.46 28.60 -46.57
C ASP A 35 48.20 27.75 -46.85
N GLU A 36 48.15 27.03 -48.00
CA GLU A 36 47.04 26.08 -48.27
C GLU A 36 46.95 24.98 -47.19
N ASN A 37 48.07 24.38 -46.84
CA ASN A 37 48.14 23.38 -45.79
C ASN A 37 47.75 23.94 -44.40
N ARG A 38 48.16 25.17 -44.11
CA ARG A 38 47.79 25.87 -42.85
C ARG A 38 46.29 26.14 -42.82
N LEU A 39 45.73 26.64 -43.91
CA LEU A 39 44.29 26.92 -44.01
C LEU A 39 43.44 25.67 -43.96
N LYS A 40 43.88 24.57 -44.64
CA LYS A 40 43.21 23.29 -44.54
C LYS A 40 43.16 22.76 -43.10
N LYS A 41 44.28 22.80 -42.38
CA LYS A 41 44.33 22.41 -40.95
C LYS A 41 43.46 23.30 -40.08
N ALA A 42 43.46 24.61 -40.30
CA ALA A 42 42.59 25.55 -39.58
C ALA A 42 41.11 25.26 -39.83
N LEU A 43 40.75 25.03 -41.10
CA LEU A 43 39.38 24.68 -41.46
C LEU A 43 38.92 23.36 -40.87
N ASP A 44 39.76 22.32 -40.82
CA ASP A 44 39.43 21.06 -40.23
C ASP A 44 39.27 21.16 -38.69
N THR A 45 40.12 21.97 -38.05
CA THR A 45 39.97 22.23 -36.60
C THR A 45 38.71 23.00 -36.29
N GLU A 46 38.36 24.03 -37.06
CA GLU A 46 37.10 24.78 -36.87
C GLU A 46 35.87 23.94 -37.14
N LYS A 47 35.89 23.12 -38.22
CA LYS A 47 34.81 22.19 -38.49
C LYS A 47 34.59 21.19 -37.33
N LYS A 48 35.67 20.67 -36.78
CA LYS A 48 35.62 19.78 -35.61
C LYS A 48 35.08 20.49 -34.40
N GLN A 49 35.57 21.66 -34.06
CA GLN A 49 35.07 22.47 -32.95
C GLN A 49 33.58 22.80 -33.10
N MET A 50 33.17 23.18 -34.30
CA MET A 50 31.76 23.49 -34.60
C MET A 50 30.88 22.23 -34.46
N SER A 51 31.35 21.08 -34.97
CA SER A 51 30.63 19.80 -34.81
C SER A 51 30.50 19.42 -33.34
N ASP A 52 31.56 19.55 -32.56
CA ASP A 52 31.58 19.24 -31.13
C ASP A 52 30.67 20.22 -30.34
N ALA A 53 30.70 21.49 -30.68
CA ALA A 53 29.83 22.51 -30.07
C ALA A 53 28.34 22.29 -30.39
N VAL A 54 28.04 21.96 -31.63
CA VAL A 54 26.66 21.58 -32.02
C VAL A 54 26.24 20.29 -31.30
N GLY A 55 27.09 19.27 -31.27
CA GLY A 55 26.81 18.00 -30.58
C GLY A 55 26.54 18.20 -29.08
N THR A 56 27.35 19.00 -28.41
CA THR A 56 27.14 19.31 -26.98
C THR A 56 25.87 20.12 -26.72
N THR A 57 25.57 21.09 -27.58
CA THR A 57 24.38 21.93 -27.49
C THR A 57 23.09 21.06 -27.70
N VAL A 58 23.11 20.21 -28.72
CA VAL A 58 22.00 19.30 -29.00
C VAL A 58 21.78 18.32 -27.84
N LYS A 59 22.86 17.75 -27.31
CA LYS A 59 22.79 16.84 -26.16
C LYS A 59 22.20 17.55 -24.94
N LYS A 60 22.68 18.74 -24.63
CA LYS A 60 22.19 19.54 -23.50
C LYS A 60 20.69 19.89 -23.65
N ARG A 61 20.29 20.32 -24.85
CA ARG A 61 18.88 20.63 -25.14
C ARG A 61 17.98 19.39 -25.03
N ARG A 62 18.46 18.24 -25.50
CA ARG A 62 17.73 16.98 -25.36
C ARG A 62 17.55 16.56 -23.91
N GLU A 63 18.59 16.71 -23.09
CA GLU A 63 18.56 16.43 -21.65
C GLU A 63 17.60 17.39 -20.92
N GLU A 64 17.63 18.67 -21.21
CA GLU A 64 16.71 19.68 -20.67
C GLU A 64 15.24 19.36 -21.03
N LEU A 65 14.98 19.02 -22.29
CA LEU A 65 13.65 18.63 -22.77
C LEU A 65 13.16 17.36 -22.06
N ASN A 66 13.97 16.31 -22.02
CA ASN A 66 13.61 15.08 -21.36
C ASN A 66 13.31 15.30 -19.88
N SER A 67 14.15 16.05 -19.17
CA SER A 67 13.94 16.39 -17.76
C SER A 67 12.65 17.19 -17.54
N SER A 68 12.31 18.10 -18.45
CA SER A 68 11.06 18.86 -18.39
C SER A 68 9.84 17.95 -18.57
N TYR A 69 9.86 17.10 -19.61
CA TYR A 69 8.76 16.15 -19.85
C TYR A 69 8.62 15.11 -18.75
N ASP A 70 9.74 14.58 -18.23
CA ASP A 70 9.70 13.64 -17.11
C ASP A 70 9.05 14.27 -15.87
N THR A 71 9.34 15.55 -15.63
CA THR A 71 8.72 16.30 -14.53
C THR A 71 7.23 16.50 -14.74
N GLU A 72 6.78 16.82 -15.95
CA GLU A 72 5.37 16.99 -16.28
C GLU A 72 4.61 15.67 -16.22
N ILE A 73 5.20 14.59 -16.74
CA ILE A 73 4.64 13.24 -16.67
C ILE A 73 4.48 12.80 -15.20
N SER A 74 5.49 13.04 -14.37
CA SER A 74 5.43 12.72 -12.95
C SER A 74 4.31 13.48 -12.24
N LYS A 75 4.17 14.79 -12.50
CA LYS A 75 3.07 15.60 -11.95
C LYS A 75 1.70 15.11 -12.41
N ALA A 76 1.55 14.79 -13.69
CA ALA A 76 0.30 14.26 -14.23
C ALA A 76 -0.06 12.89 -13.62
N GLN A 77 0.93 12.01 -13.45
CA GLN A 77 0.75 10.72 -12.78
C GLN A 77 0.31 10.89 -11.31
N ASP A 78 0.90 11.84 -10.59
CA ASP A 78 0.51 12.13 -9.21
C ASP A 78 -0.92 12.68 -9.10
N LEU A 79 -1.32 13.55 -10.03
CA LEU A 79 -2.70 14.06 -10.10
C LEU A 79 -3.68 12.93 -10.38
N LEU A 80 -3.40 12.10 -11.38
CA LEU A 80 -4.20 10.93 -11.73
C LEU A 80 -4.33 9.94 -10.55
N LYS A 81 -3.24 9.69 -9.84
CA LYS A 81 -3.24 8.85 -8.63
C LYS A 81 -4.12 9.44 -7.53
N LYS A 82 -4.06 10.75 -7.31
CA LYS A 82 -4.91 11.45 -6.35
C LYS A 82 -6.38 11.41 -6.75
N ALA A 83 -6.70 11.63 -8.01
CA ALA A 83 -8.07 11.56 -8.52
C ALA A 83 -8.66 10.14 -8.37
N ARG A 84 -7.92 9.11 -8.74
CA ARG A 84 -8.31 7.70 -8.53
C ARG A 84 -8.53 7.36 -7.06
N ALA A 85 -7.65 7.84 -6.16
CA ALA A 85 -7.80 7.62 -4.72
C ALA A 85 -9.05 8.31 -4.16
N ARG A 86 -9.40 9.51 -4.64
CA ARG A 86 -10.65 10.21 -4.28
C ARG A 86 -11.87 9.44 -4.75
N ARG A 87 -11.87 8.97 -6.00
CA ARG A 87 -12.94 8.13 -6.54
C ARG A 87 -13.16 6.87 -5.71
N GLU A 88 -12.08 6.16 -5.41
CA GLU A 88 -12.16 4.94 -4.58
C GLU A 88 -12.66 5.22 -3.17
N LYS A 89 -12.24 6.33 -2.57
CA LYS A 89 -12.73 6.77 -1.26
C LYS A 89 -14.24 7.06 -1.30
N ALA A 90 -14.72 7.76 -2.31
CA ALA A 90 -16.14 8.05 -2.50
C ALA A 90 -16.96 6.77 -2.70
N ARG A 91 -16.48 5.84 -3.56
CA ARG A 91 -17.10 4.54 -3.73
C ARG A 91 -17.17 3.74 -2.42
N ASN A 92 -16.07 3.67 -1.68
CA ASN A 92 -16.02 2.96 -0.41
C ASN A 92 -16.95 3.59 0.63
N GLN A 93 -17.14 4.90 0.58
CA GLN A 93 -18.09 5.60 1.44
C GLN A 93 -19.53 5.27 1.04
N GLY A 94 -19.90 5.35 -0.23
CA GLY A 94 -21.22 4.97 -0.71
C GLY A 94 -21.58 3.52 -0.37
N VAL A 95 -20.61 2.59 -0.52
CA VAL A 95 -20.80 1.20 -0.11
C VAL A 95 -21.08 1.08 1.39
N LYS A 96 -20.39 1.84 2.24
CA LYS A 96 -20.64 1.83 3.69
C LYS A 96 -22.01 2.41 4.04
N GLU A 97 -22.41 3.49 3.41
CA GLU A 97 -23.71 4.14 3.62
C GLU A 97 -24.84 3.19 3.22
N ARG A 98 -24.75 2.56 2.06
CA ARG A 98 -25.73 1.56 1.61
C ARG A 98 -25.81 0.36 2.57
N ILE A 99 -24.68 -0.17 3.05
CA ILE A 99 -24.67 -1.23 4.05
C ILE A 99 -25.36 -0.76 5.34
N ALA A 100 -25.07 0.45 5.82
CA ALA A 100 -25.67 0.99 7.02
C ALA A 100 -27.19 1.15 6.86
N GLU A 101 -27.66 1.64 5.72
CA GLU A 101 -29.07 1.80 5.39
C GLU A 101 -29.79 0.47 5.32
N GLU A 102 -29.31 -0.50 4.51
CA GLU A 102 -29.95 -1.80 4.33
C GLU A 102 -29.88 -2.70 5.58
N THR A 103 -28.98 -2.41 6.52
CA THR A 103 -28.87 -3.18 7.78
C THR A 103 -29.41 -2.46 9.00
N SER A 104 -29.86 -1.18 8.86
CA SER A 104 -30.34 -0.35 9.98
C SER A 104 -31.45 -1.00 10.76
N GLU A 105 -32.50 -1.51 10.08
CA GLU A 105 -33.63 -2.17 10.72
C GLU A 105 -33.21 -3.39 11.54
N LEU A 106 -32.28 -4.19 11.02
CA LEU A 106 -31.78 -5.36 11.76
C LEU A 106 -30.97 -4.96 12.99
N HIS A 107 -30.23 -3.85 12.90
CA HIS A 107 -29.48 -3.31 14.04
C HIS A 107 -30.42 -2.72 15.10
N GLU A 108 -31.46 -2.02 14.70
CA GLU A 108 -32.49 -1.50 15.62
C GLU A 108 -33.24 -2.63 16.30
N TYR A 109 -33.66 -3.64 15.54
CA TYR A 109 -34.29 -4.81 16.11
C TYR A 109 -33.40 -5.57 17.10
N ASN A 110 -32.11 -5.72 16.81
CA ASN A 110 -31.16 -6.30 17.76
C ASN A 110 -31.02 -5.45 19.04
N LYS A 111 -31.09 -4.12 18.91
CA LYS A 111 -31.08 -3.22 20.07
C LYS A 111 -32.34 -3.35 20.92
N GLU A 112 -33.50 -3.48 20.28
CA GLU A 112 -34.77 -3.75 20.95
C GLU A 112 -34.75 -5.09 21.68
N LEU A 113 -34.29 -6.17 21.03
CA LEU A 113 -34.12 -7.49 21.64
C LEU A 113 -33.21 -7.44 22.89
N LEU A 114 -32.12 -6.68 22.85
CA LEU A 114 -31.27 -6.44 24.02
C LEU A 114 -31.98 -5.67 25.12
N GLY A 115 -32.83 -4.68 24.76
CA GLY A 115 -33.67 -3.95 25.69
C GLY A 115 -34.66 -4.88 26.41
N ASN A 116 -35.34 -5.71 25.66
CA ASN A 116 -36.29 -6.69 26.16
C ASN A 116 -35.62 -7.73 27.08
N MET A 117 -34.43 -8.21 26.69
CA MET A 117 -33.62 -9.08 27.55
C MET A 117 -33.27 -8.41 28.88
N LYS A 118 -32.85 -7.11 28.84
CA LYS A 118 -32.54 -6.37 30.07
C LYS A 118 -33.76 -6.18 30.98
N ALA A 119 -34.93 -5.89 30.41
CA ALA A 119 -36.17 -5.71 31.14
C ALA A 119 -36.59 -7.01 31.85
N LYS A 120 -36.59 -8.14 31.12
CA LYS A 120 -36.92 -9.44 31.71
C LYS A 120 -35.98 -9.89 32.82
N PHE A 121 -34.67 -9.66 32.65
CA PHE A 121 -33.68 -9.99 33.70
C PHE A 121 -33.88 -9.11 34.95
N ARG A 122 -34.34 -7.86 34.77
CA ARG A 122 -34.67 -6.97 35.89
C ARG A 122 -35.93 -7.41 36.60
N GLU A 123 -36.96 -7.79 35.84
CA GLU A 123 -38.24 -8.29 36.39
C GLU A 123 -38.05 -9.53 37.27
N HIS A 124 -37.22 -10.46 36.82
CA HIS A 124 -36.92 -11.69 37.56
C HIS A 124 -35.80 -11.51 38.61
N HIS A 125 -35.35 -10.28 38.87
CA HIS A 125 -34.23 -10.00 39.78
C HIS A 125 -32.96 -10.82 39.49
N ALA A 126 -32.76 -11.22 38.22
CA ALA A 126 -31.65 -12.06 37.84
C ALA A 126 -30.34 -11.21 37.77
N PRO A 127 -29.21 -11.74 38.26
CA PRO A 127 -27.95 -11.05 38.23
C PRO A 127 -27.54 -10.64 36.82
N SER A 128 -27.01 -9.42 36.65
CA SER A 128 -26.66 -8.86 35.34
C SER A 128 -25.57 -9.67 34.59
N TRP A 129 -24.71 -10.39 35.31
CA TRP A 129 -23.67 -11.23 34.72
C TRP A 129 -24.23 -12.50 34.04
N CYS A 130 -25.41 -13.00 34.48
CA CYS A 130 -26.11 -14.11 33.82
C CYS A 130 -26.57 -13.77 32.40
N ARG A 131 -26.68 -12.47 32.05
CA ARG A 131 -27.01 -11.99 30.69
C ARG A 131 -25.79 -12.00 29.76
N SER A 132 -24.56 -12.17 30.28
CA SER A 132 -23.34 -12.08 29.47
C SER A 132 -23.21 -13.24 28.50
N ARG A 133 -22.61 -12.99 27.33
CA ARG A 133 -22.28 -14.03 26.36
C ARG A 133 -21.36 -15.10 26.96
N LEU A 134 -20.50 -14.73 27.92
CA LEU A 134 -19.61 -15.66 28.62
C LEU A 134 -20.41 -16.68 29.45
N TYR A 135 -21.45 -16.24 30.16
CA TYR A 135 -22.31 -17.13 30.92
C TYR A 135 -22.96 -18.18 30.02
N TYR A 136 -23.54 -17.74 28.88
CA TYR A 136 -24.17 -18.66 27.91
C TYR A 136 -23.17 -19.60 27.25
N SER A 137 -21.96 -19.11 26.97
CA SER A 137 -20.87 -19.95 26.44
C SER A 137 -20.47 -21.07 27.41
N LEU A 138 -20.44 -20.77 28.73
CA LEU A 138 -20.02 -21.71 29.77
C LEU A 138 -21.13 -22.73 30.16
N TYR A 139 -22.37 -22.23 30.27
CA TYR A 139 -23.46 -23.03 30.84
C TYR A 139 -24.48 -23.54 29.84
N MET A 140 -24.61 -22.93 28.66
CA MET A 140 -25.58 -23.28 27.62
C MET A 140 -25.00 -23.10 26.22
N PRO A 141 -23.80 -23.68 25.90
CA PRO A 141 -23.21 -23.52 24.57
C PRO A 141 -24.07 -24.15 23.49
N ARG A 142 -24.25 -23.42 22.38
CA ARG A 142 -25.05 -23.86 21.24
C ARG A 142 -24.32 -23.69 19.90
N TRP A 143 -23.47 -22.67 19.82
CA TRP A 143 -22.75 -22.31 18.60
C TRP A 143 -21.26 -22.66 18.70
N ALA A 144 -20.64 -23.03 17.58
CA ALA A 144 -19.23 -23.42 17.54
C ALA A 144 -18.30 -22.39 18.23
N LYS A 145 -18.61 -21.08 18.12
CA LYS A 145 -17.84 -20.03 18.80
C LYS A 145 -17.97 -20.07 20.32
N GLU A 146 -19.12 -20.50 20.83
CA GLU A 146 -19.35 -20.64 22.27
C GLU A 146 -18.62 -21.87 22.81
N PHE A 147 -18.59 -22.99 22.04
CA PHE A 147 -17.74 -24.12 22.37
C PHE A 147 -16.26 -23.78 22.38
N LEU A 148 -15.80 -22.94 21.46
CA LEU A 148 -14.43 -22.43 21.49
C LEU A 148 -14.17 -21.62 22.76
N GLY A 149 -15.12 -20.77 23.19
CA GLY A 149 -15.03 -20.03 24.45
C GLY A 149 -14.95 -20.95 25.66
N LEU A 150 -15.76 -22.02 25.71
CA LEU A 150 -15.69 -23.06 26.74
C LEU A 150 -14.33 -23.76 26.74
N LEU A 151 -13.80 -24.10 25.59
CA LEU A 151 -12.49 -24.75 25.46
C LEU A 151 -11.35 -23.86 25.94
N ILE A 152 -11.41 -22.56 25.61
CA ILE A 152 -10.43 -21.55 26.09
C ILE A 152 -10.52 -21.43 27.62
N PHE A 153 -11.74 -21.45 28.19
CA PHE A 153 -11.92 -21.41 29.64
C PHE A 153 -11.29 -22.66 30.30
N ILE A 154 -11.55 -23.84 29.78
CA ILE A 154 -10.96 -25.10 30.29
C ILE A 154 -9.43 -25.04 30.18
N ALA A 155 -8.89 -24.63 29.04
CA ALA A 155 -7.45 -24.54 28.85
C ALA A 155 -6.81 -23.53 29.83
N LEU A 156 -7.44 -22.38 30.06
CA LEU A 156 -6.94 -21.35 30.96
C LEU A 156 -6.92 -21.83 32.42
N PHE A 157 -8.02 -22.39 32.88
CA PHE A 157 -8.16 -22.76 34.31
C PHE A 157 -7.53 -24.13 34.61
N PHE A 158 -7.61 -25.12 33.74
CA PHE A 158 -7.06 -26.44 34.02
C PHE A 158 -5.67 -26.69 33.44
N LEU A 159 -5.13 -25.79 32.59
CA LEU A 159 -3.80 -25.97 32.03
C LEU A 159 -2.88 -24.82 32.41
N VAL A 160 -3.25 -23.57 32.14
CA VAL A 160 -2.38 -22.42 32.37
C VAL A 160 -2.26 -22.11 33.87
N LEU A 161 -3.35 -22.14 34.61
CA LEU A 161 -3.38 -21.77 36.04
C LEU A 161 -2.58 -22.77 36.89
N PRO A 162 -2.79 -24.11 36.84
CA PRO A 162 -2.00 -25.06 37.63
C PRO A 162 -0.51 -25.05 37.28
N PHE A 163 -0.19 -24.94 35.97
CA PHE A 163 1.22 -24.83 35.54
C PHE A 163 1.86 -23.53 36.01
N GLY A 164 1.14 -22.40 35.94
CA GLY A 164 1.61 -21.11 36.42
C GLY A 164 1.93 -21.12 37.93
N ILE A 165 1.04 -21.72 38.74
CA ILE A 165 1.26 -21.89 40.18
C ILE A 165 2.47 -22.80 40.43
N TYR A 166 2.56 -23.92 39.70
CA TYR A 166 3.67 -24.87 39.85
C TYR A 166 5.02 -24.23 39.47
N ALA A 167 5.06 -23.41 38.41
CA ALA A 167 6.28 -22.71 38.02
C ALA A 167 6.74 -21.63 39.00
N ALA A 168 5.81 -21.06 39.77
CA ALA A 168 6.13 -20.07 40.81
C ALA A 168 6.66 -20.70 42.10
N LEU A 169 6.56 -22.02 42.28
CA LEU A 169 7.04 -22.71 43.49
C LEU A 169 8.56 -22.93 43.41
N PRO A 170 9.29 -22.72 44.53
CA PRO A 170 10.74 -22.89 44.57
C PRO A 170 11.21 -24.36 44.50
N GLN A 171 10.31 -25.30 44.76
CA GLN A 171 10.58 -26.74 44.69
C GLN A 171 9.63 -27.44 43.70
N HIS A 172 10.15 -27.96 42.62
CA HIS A 172 9.38 -28.63 41.54
C HIS A 172 9.23 -30.14 41.80
N LYS A 173 8.57 -30.49 42.93
CA LYS A 173 8.26 -31.90 43.19
C LYS A 173 6.94 -32.28 42.47
N THR A 174 6.87 -33.45 41.83
CA THR A 174 5.69 -33.96 41.13
C THR A 174 4.45 -34.02 42.03
N LEU A 175 4.66 -34.28 43.34
CA LEU A 175 3.59 -34.34 44.31
C LEU A 175 2.86 -32.97 44.44
N TYR A 176 3.58 -31.85 44.39
CA TYR A 176 2.96 -30.53 44.43
C TYR A 176 2.09 -30.27 43.21
N LEU A 177 2.53 -30.70 42.04
CA LEU A 177 1.72 -30.59 40.81
C LEU A 177 0.39 -31.33 40.98
N ALA A 178 0.43 -32.59 41.48
CA ALA A 178 -0.79 -33.37 41.72
C ALA A 178 -1.72 -32.68 42.74
N LEU A 179 -1.20 -32.13 43.84
CA LEU A 179 -1.98 -31.40 44.82
C LEU A 179 -2.62 -30.14 44.25
N ILE A 180 -1.89 -29.38 43.42
CA ILE A 180 -2.43 -28.20 42.73
C ILE A 180 -3.58 -28.57 41.85
N TYR A 181 -3.47 -29.63 41.05
CA TYR A 181 -4.57 -30.10 40.17
C TYR A 181 -5.79 -30.55 40.96
N VAL A 182 -5.60 -31.29 42.07
CA VAL A 182 -6.72 -31.69 42.90
C VAL A 182 -7.42 -30.47 43.51
N ALA A 183 -6.64 -29.51 44.04
CA ALA A 183 -7.19 -28.26 44.59
C ALA A 183 -7.93 -27.46 43.49
N ASP A 184 -7.39 -27.36 42.30
CA ASP A 184 -7.96 -26.63 41.18
C ASP A 184 -9.32 -27.26 40.74
N ILE A 185 -9.38 -28.57 40.59
CA ILE A 185 -10.62 -29.27 40.22
C ILE A 185 -11.69 -29.05 41.29
N VAL A 186 -11.34 -29.10 42.57
CA VAL A 186 -12.29 -28.90 43.69
C VAL A 186 -12.77 -27.46 43.73
N ILE A 187 -11.86 -26.48 43.60
CA ILE A 187 -12.20 -25.07 43.71
C ILE A 187 -12.94 -24.60 42.48
N VAL A 188 -12.32 -24.73 41.29
CA VAL A 188 -12.89 -24.23 40.02
C VAL A 188 -14.13 -25.04 39.64
N GLY A 189 -14.06 -26.35 39.72
CA GLY A 189 -15.20 -27.25 39.45
C GLY A 189 -16.34 -27.04 40.44
N GLY A 190 -16.04 -26.91 41.74
CA GLY A 190 -17.04 -26.63 42.76
C GLY A 190 -17.74 -25.29 42.54
N ILE A 191 -16.99 -24.21 42.29
CA ILE A 191 -17.56 -22.89 41.95
C ILE A 191 -18.42 -22.98 40.68
N TYR A 192 -17.94 -23.65 39.62
CA TYR A 192 -18.67 -23.82 38.38
C TYR A 192 -20.00 -24.53 38.61
N MET A 193 -20.00 -25.63 39.34
CA MET A 193 -21.23 -26.36 39.67
C MET A 193 -22.17 -25.58 40.56
N TRP A 194 -21.65 -24.89 41.56
CA TRP A 194 -22.45 -24.08 42.51
C TRP A 194 -23.17 -22.95 41.76
N ILE A 195 -22.45 -22.18 40.94
CA ILE A 195 -23.02 -21.09 40.12
C ILE A 195 -24.07 -21.69 39.15
N GLY A 196 -23.72 -22.74 38.41
CA GLY A 196 -24.60 -23.34 37.43
C GLY A 196 -25.91 -23.88 38.03
N ASN A 197 -25.82 -24.55 39.16
CA ASN A 197 -26.98 -25.10 39.84
C ASN A 197 -27.86 -24.00 40.45
N HIS A 198 -27.27 -23.07 41.15
CA HIS A 198 -27.98 -21.96 41.77
C HIS A 198 -28.73 -21.10 40.71
N THR A 199 -28.07 -20.72 39.63
CA THR A 199 -28.68 -19.88 38.60
C THR A 199 -29.73 -20.63 37.77
N LYS A 200 -29.51 -21.90 37.45
CA LYS A 200 -30.50 -22.72 36.71
C LYS A 200 -31.76 -22.99 37.50
N LEU A 201 -31.65 -23.18 38.82
CA LEU A 201 -32.82 -23.42 39.67
C LEU A 201 -33.67 -22.16 39.84
N GLN A 202 -33.02 -20.99 40.06
CA GLN A 202 -33.76 -19.77 40.36
C GLN A 202 -34.23 -19.01 39.12
N TYR A 203 -33.48 -19.04 38.01
CA TYR A 203 -33.70 -18.17 36.85
C TYR A 203 -33.90 -18.93 35.55
N ALA A 204 -34.37 -20.20 35.61
CA ALA A 204 -34.46 -21.09 34.43
C ALA A 204 -35.24 -20.50 33.26
N GLU A 205 -36.38 -19.85 33.52
CA GLU A 205 -37.23 -19.26 32.48
C GLU A 205 -36.57 -18.03 31.86
N CYS A 206 -36.04 -17.17 32.70
CA CYS A 206 -35.33 -15.97 32.26
C CYS A 206 -34.09 -16.34 31.41
N LEU A 207 -33.35 -17.36 31.81
CA LEU A 207 -32.18 -17.85 31.06
C LEU A 207 -32.56 -18.47 29.71
N LYS A 208 -33.65 -19.24 29.65
CA LYS A 208 -34.16 -19.82 28.39
C LYS A 208 -34.59 -18.72 27.40
N GLU A 209 -35.31 -17.73 27.91
CA GLU A 209 -35.73 -16.59 27.06
C GLU A 209 -34.54 -15.75 26.63
N GLY A 210 -33.61 -15.47 27.54
CA GLY A 210 -32.35 -14.81 27.20
C GLY A 210 -31.57 -15.56 26.11
N ARG A 211 -31.55 -16.89 26.17
CA ARG A 211 -30.96 -17.74 25.12
C ARG A 211 -31.68 -17.60 23.78
N ARG A 212 -33.02 -17.59 23.80
CA ARG A 212 -33.84 -17.40 22.60
C ARG A 212 -33.55 -16.05 21.93
N ILE A 213 -33.43 -14.99 22.74
CA ILE A 213 -33.08 -13.64 22.25
C ILE A 213 -31.67 -13.67 21.60
N LEU A 214 -30.71 -14.29 22.23
CA LEU A 214 -29.35 -14.40 21.67
C LEU A 214 -29.33 -15.20 20.35
N ASP A 215 -30.15 -16.25 20.22
CA ASP A 215 -30.28 -17.00 18.99
C ASP A 215 -30.92 -16.16 17.86
N GLN A 216 -31.93 -15.33 18.17
CA GLN A 216 -32.53 -14.40 17.22
C GLN A 216 -31.49 -13.35 16.75
N MET A 217 -30.76 -12.76 17.69
CA MET A 217 -29.68 -11.82 17.35
C MET A 217 -28.60 -12.48 16.48
N HIS A 218 -28.23 -13.73 16.77
CA HIS A 218 -27.28 -14.47 15.95
C HIS A 218 -27.81 -14.72 14.52
N ALA A 219 -29.10 -14.99 14.37
CA ALA A 219 -29.74 -15.13 13.06
C ALA A 219 -29.73 -13.79 12.29
N ASN A 220 -30.01 -12.68 12.97
CA ASN A 220 -29.93 -11.35 12.39
C ASN A 220 -28.50 -10.97 11.98
N ASP A 221 -27.50 -11.26 12.82
CA ASP A 221 -26.08 -11.07 12.51
C ASP A 221 -25.65 -11.86 11.26
N LYS A 222 -26.21 -13.05 11.05
CA LYS A 222 -25.99 -13.82 9.82
C LYS A 222 -26.59 -13.10 8.60
N LYS A 223 -27.84 -12.61 8.72
CA LYS A 223 -28.49 -11.84 7.64
C LYS A 223 -27.69 -10.60 7.30
N ILE A 224 -27.26 -9.82 8.29
CA ILE A 224 -26.40 -8.64 8.11
C ILE A 224 -25.11 -9.00 7.36
N LYS A 225 -24.47 -10.13 7.71
CA LYS A 225 -23.26 -10.58 6.99
C LYS A 225 -23.53 -10.94 5.54
N VAL A 226 -24.68 -11.58 5.25
CA VAL A 226 -25.06 -11.91 3.88
C VAL A 226 -25.32 -10.63 3.09
N ILE A 227 -26.12 -9.69 3.59
CA ILE A 227 -26.40 -8.39 2.97
C ILE A 227 -25.08 -7.64 2.70
N THR A 228 -24.23 -7.50 3.72
CA THR A 228 -22.92 -6.86 3.59
C THR A 228 -22.04 -7.54 2.54
N GLY A 229 -22.06 -8.88 2.49
CA GLY A 229 -21.31 -9.66 1.51
C GLY A 229 -21.83 -9.46 0.09
N THR A 230 -23.14 -9.37 -0.09
CA THR A 230 -23.78 -9.11 -1.39
C THR A 230 -23.46 -7.71 -1.90
N ILE A 231 -23.63 -6.68 -1.06
CA ILE A 231 -23.32 -5.29 -1.43
C ILE A 231 -21.83 -5.11 -1.79
N ARG A 232 -20.92 -5.73 -1.04
CA ARG A 232 -19.48 -5.65 -1.35
C ARG A 232 -19.09 -6.35 -2.64
N LYS A 233 -19.82 -7.38 -3.05
CA LYS A 233 -19.61 -8.12 -4.30
C LYS A 233 -20.32 -7.48 -5.49
N ASP A 234 -21.29 -6.62 -5.21
CA ASP A 234 -22.01 -5.86 -6.24
C ASP A 234 -21.05 -4.93 -6.98
N ARG A 235 -20.95 -5.11 -8.29
CA ARG A 235 -20.11 -4.30 -9.20
C ARG A 235 -20.86 -3.13 -9.81
N ASN A 236 -22.14 -2.96 -9.48
CA ASN A 236 -22.93 -1.86 -10.01
C ASN A 236 -22.53 -0.55 -9.34
N GLU A 237 -21.68 0.22 -10.00
CA GLU A 237 -21.18 1.51 -9.51
C GLU A 237 -22.13 2.67 -9.79
N SER A 238 -23.17 2.49 -10.63
CA SER A 238 -24.14 3.52 -10.97
C SER A 238 -24.94 4.04 -9.75
N LEU A 239 -24.90 3.29 -8.65
CA LEU A 239 -25.59 3.63 -7.40
C LEU A 239 -24.85 4.63 -6.50
N TYR A 240 -23.60 5.01 -6.86
CA TYR A 240 -22.71 5.74 -5.94
C TYR A 240 -22.36 7.17 -6.38
N ASP A 241 -23.02 7.75 -7.38
CA ASP A 241 -22.78 9.13 -7.88
C ASP A 241 -21.27 9.45 -8.07
N LEU A 242 -20.60 8.63 -8.89
CA LEU A 242 -19.16 8.74 -9.15
C LEU A 242 -18.82 9.61 -10.36
N GLU A 243 -19.80 10.13 -11.11
CA GLU A 243 -19.62 10.87 -12.35
C GLU A 243 -18.62 12.03 -12.22
N LYS A 244 -18.71 12.81 -11.13
CA LYS A 244 -17.78 13.93 -10.88
C LYS A 244 -16.32 13.51 -10.78
N TYR A 245 -16.08 12.33 -10.22
CA TYR A 245 -14.72 11.78 -10.08
C TYR A 245 -14.24 11.14 -11.38
N ASP A 246 -15.14 10.57 -12.18
CA ASP A 246 -14.82 10.04 -13.48
C ASP A 246 -14.45 11.16 -14.47
N ASP A 247 -15.14 12.31 -14.39
CA ASP A 247 -14.80 13.53 -15.12
C ASP A 247 -13.44 14.12 -14.70
N GLU A 248 -13.12 14.09 -13.39
CA GLU A 248 -11.80 14.53 -12.88
C GLU A 248 -10.65 13.64 -13.38
N ILE A 249 -10.92 12.35 -13.60
CA ILE A 249 -9.94 11.39 -14.14
C ILE A 249 -9.78 11.52 -15.66
N ALA A 250 -10.85 11.90 -16.37
CA ALA A 250 -10.86 12.05 -17.82
C ALA A 250 -10.17 13.35 -18.30
N ARG A 251 -10.04 14.36 -17.46
CA ARG A 251 -9.34 15.63 -17.73
C ARG A 251 -7.84 15.49 -17.55
#